data_be64154127a348ee7e4321c5dd7f2c7e
#
_entry.id   be64154127a348ee7e4321c5dd7f2c7e
#
_cell.length_a   1.000
_cell.length_b   1.000
_cell.length_c   1.000
_cell.angle_alpha   90.00
_cell.angle_beta   90.00
_cell.angle_gamma   90.00
#
_symmetry.space_group_name_H-M   'P 1'
#
loop_
_entity.id
_entity.type
_entity.pdbx_description
1 polymer ?
#
loop_
_entity_poly.entity_id
_entity_poly.type
_entity_poly.pdbx_seq_one_letter_code
_entity_poly.pdbx_strand_id
1 'polypeptide(L)'
;LFTPRKFDMNEYDVEEFANGYIRLENGMTVTFKISWALNLPNSNTVSICGDKGGLTIGDDGLKLLTTQGTYQADVLPRVFPDPYTELSDFTGHIHEMNYILKVLNGEMTMEEYPIQKDEVMNVVAIIEAFYKSAQLGREVTAQELDR
;
A
#
# COMPACT_ATOMS: atom_id res chain seq x y z
N LEU A 1 17.62 -24.33 -6.34
CA LEU A 1 16.96 -25.47 -5.67
C LEU A 1 15.94 -24.89 -4.71
N PHE A 2 14.66 -25.06 -5.02
CA PHE A 2 13.57 -24.68 -4.13
C PHE A 2 13.49 -25.68 -3.00
N THR A 3 13.75 -25.24 -1.79
CA THR A 3 13.45 -26.05 -0.59
C THR A 3 12.12 -25.52 -0.07
N PRO A 4 11.04 -26.32 -0.16
CA PRO A 4 9.77 -25.89 0.44
C PRO A 4 10.01 -25.68 1.93
N ARG A 5 9.72 -24.48 2.41
CA ARG A 5 9.73 -24.20 3.83
C ARG A 5 8.63 -25.07 4.46
N LYS A 6 9.01 -25.90 5.40
CA LYS A 6 8.04 -26.56 6.26
C LYS A 6 7.74 -25.59 7.38
N PHE A 7 6.56 -25.00 7.34
CA PHE A 7 6.06 -24.20 8.45
C PHE A 7 5.36 -25.13 9.44
N ASP A 8 5.68 -24.99 10.70
CA ASP A 8 4.85 -25.57 11.73
C ASP A 8 3.67 -24.61 11.98
N MET A 9 2.48 -25.04 11.55
CA MET A 9 1.25 -24.26 11.73
C MET A 9 0.90 -24.01 13.21
N ASN A 10 1.60 -24.66 14.15
CA ASN A 10 1.48 -24.37 15.57
C ASN A 10 2.39 -23.21 16.01
N GLU A 11 3.40 -22.87 15.22
CA GLU A 11 4.32 -21.76 15.51
C GLU A 11 3.96 -20.48 14.71
N TYR A 12 3.28 -20.63 13.57
CA TYR A 12 2.95 -19.52 12.68
C TYR A 12 1.46 -19.60 12.30
N ASP A 13 0.70 -18.62 12.74
CA ASP A 13 -0.74 -18.50 12.51
C ASP A 13 -1.08 -17.34 11.53
N VAL A 14 -0.07 -16.85 10.80
CA VAL A 14 -0.22 -15.78 9.83
C VAL A 14 -0.10 -16.30 8.40
N GLU A 15 -0.81 -15.67 7.49
CA GLU A 15 -0.77 -16.01 6.07
C GLU A 15 0.55 -15.59 5.41
N GLU A 16 1.04 -16.43 4.49
CA GLU A 16 2.22 -16.14 3.67
C GLU A 16 1.87 -15.40 2.37
N PHE A 17 0.63 -15.45 1.99
CA PHE A 17 0.12 -14.90 0.75
C PHE A 17 -1.28 -14.36 0.93
N ALA A 18 -1.49 -13.14 0.46
CA ALA A 18 -2.81 -12.54 0.35
C ALA A 18 -2.99 -11.90 -1.03
N ASN A 19 -4.15 -12.07 -1.62
CA ASN A 19 -4.59 -11.30 -2.76
C ASN A 19 -6.05 -10.90 -2.57
N GLY A 20 -6.42 -9.78 -3.16
CA GLY A 20 -7.77 -9.32 -3.00
C GLY A 20 -8.17 -8.23 -3.98
N TYR A 21 -9.46 -7.96 -3.98
CA TYR A 21 -10.12 -6.95 -4.79
C TYR A 21 -11.06 -6.14 -3.91
N ILE A 22 -10.97 -4.82 -4.03
CA ILE A 22 -11.81 -3.88 -3.29
C ILE A 22 -12.55 -3.02 -4.30
N ARG A 23 -13.82 -2.75 -4.05
CA ARG A 23 -14.59 -1.71 -4.72
C ARG A 23 -14.87 -0.59 -3.74
N LEU A 24 -14.53 0.62 -4.12
CA LEU A 24 -14.84 1.82 -3.35
C LEU A 24 -16.15 2.44 -3.81
N GLU A 25 -16.82 3.18 -2.94
CA GLU A 25 -18.09 3.84 -3.23
C GLU A 25 -18.03 4.81 -4.42
N ASN A 26 -16.88 5.43 -4.64
CA ASN A 26 -16.63 6.33 -5.77
C ASN A 26 -16.40 5.62 -7.11
N GLY A 27 -16.50 4.28 -7.15
CA GLY A 27 -16.30 3.46 -8.34
C GLY A 27 -14.84 3.05 -8.58
N MET A 28 -13.88 3.53 -7.80
CA MET A 28 -12.52 3.04 -7.87
C MET A 28 -12.42 1.58 -7.44
N THR A 29 -11.49 0.88 -8.05
CA THR A 29 -11.17 -0.50 -7.68
C THR A 29 -9.71 -0.62 -7.31
N VAL A 30 -9.42 -1.43 -6.32
CA VAL A 30 -8.07 -1.73 -5.87
C VAL A 30 -7.85 -3.24 -5.93
N THR A 31 -6.76 -3.65 -6.54
CA THR A 31 -6.27 -5.02 -6.48
C THR A 31 -4.94 -5.04 -5.76
N PHE A 32 -4.73 -6.03 -4.93
CA PHE A 32 -3.44 -6.20 -4.28
C PHE A 32 -3.01 -7.66 -4.27
N LYS A 33 -1.71 -7.84 -4.18
CA LYS A 33 -1.07 -9.15 -4.05
C LYS A 33 0.16 -8.95 -3.17
N ILE A 34 0.20 -9.66 -2.07
CA ILE A 34 1.26 -9.56 -1.07
C ILE A 34 1.75 -10.97 -0.74
N SER A 35 3.05 -11.15 -0.63
CA SER A 35 3.63 -12.43 -0.24
C SER A 35 4.97 -12.26 0.45
N TRP A 36 5.20 -13.07 1.46
CA TRP A 36 6.49 -13.21 2.14
C TRP A 36 7.35 -14.32 1.54
N ALA A 37 6.74 -15.36 0.97
CA ALA A 37 7.41 -16.62 0.73
C ALA A 37 7.15 -17.26 -0.63
N LEU A 38 6.34 -16.66 -1.49
CA LEU A 38 6.13 -17.18 -2.83
C LEU A 38 7.35 -16.94 -3.71
N ASN A 39 7.61 -17.90 -4.62
CA ASN A 39 8.62 -17.77 -5.66
C ASN A 39 8.14 -16.83 -6.77
N LEU A 40 8.02 -15.57 -6.44
CA LEU A 40 7.71 -14.48 -7.34
C LEU A 40 8.91 -13.56 -7.47
N PRO A 41 9.04 -12.85 -8.61
CA PRO A 41 10.00 -11.75 -8.69
C PRO A 41 9.77 -10.80 -7.52
N ASN A 42 10.84 -10.46 -6.82
CA ASN A 42 10.77 -9.44 -5.77
C ASN A 42 10.51 -8.09 -6.45
N SER A 43 9.33 -7.56 -6.28
CA SER A 43 8.97 -6.23 -6.78
C SER A 43 7.94 -5.58 -5.87
N ASN A 44 8.23 -4.37 -5.42
CA ASN A 44 7.29 -3.52 -4.74
C ASN A 44 6.77 -2.50 -5.76
N THR A 45 5.60 -2.73 -6.31
CA THR A 45 5.04 -1.85 -7.34
C THR A 45 3.61 -1.46 -6.99
N VAL A 46 3.36 -0.15 -6.99
CA VAL A 46 2.02 0.43 -6.91
C VAL A 46 1.71 1.08 -8.24
N SER A 47 0.58 0.74 -8.83
CA SER A 47 0.11 1.33 -10.07
C SER A 47 -1.27 1.95 -9.87
N ILE A 48 -1.44 3.19 -10.32
CA ILE A 48 -2.71 3.91 -10.33
C ILE A 48 -3.07 4.15 -11.79
N CYS A 49 -4.23 3.67 -12.22
CA CYS A 49 -4.71 3.82 -13.58
C CYS A 49 -5.95 4.70 -13.59
N GLY A 50 -5.94 5.75 -14.39
CA GLY A 50 -7.06 6.66 -14.59
C GLY A 50 -7.37 6.86 -16.07
N ASP A 51 -8.45 7.58 -16.35
CA ASP A 51 -8.91 7.91 -17.70
C ASP A 51 -8.00 8.88 -18.47
N LYS A 52 -7.17 9.65 -17.74
CA LYS A 52 -6.25 10.65 -18.31
C LYS A 52 -4.78 10.24 -18.28
N GLY A 53 -4.49 9.12 -17.66
CA GLY A 53 -3.12 8.63 -17.53
C GLY A 53 -2.98 7.68 -16.35
N GLY A 54 -1.75 7.31 -16.09
CA GLY A 54 -1.40 6.38 -15.01
C GLY A 54 -0.15 6.83 -14.28
N LEU A 55 0.05 6.24 -13.12
CA LEU A 55 1.20 6.41 -12.28
C LEU A 55 1.70 5.03 -11.86
N THR A 56 2.98 4.79 -11.94
CA THR A 56 3.61 3.60 -11.36
C THR A 56 4.75 4.02 -10.45
N ILE A 57 4.74 3.50 -9.24
CA ILE A 57 5.81 3.67 -8.25
C ILE A 57 6.36 2.29 -7.98
N GLY A 58 7.66 2.10 -8.15
CA GLY A 58 8.31 0.81 -7.94
C GLY A 58 9.81 0.97 -7.74
N ASP A 59 10.53 -0.15 -7.79
CA ASP A 59 11.97 -0.19 -7.59
C ASP A 59 12.74 0.68 -8.60
N ASP A 60 12.18 0.90 -9.78
CA ASP A 60 12.71 1.79 -10.82
C ASP A 60 12.33 3.27 -10.61
N GLY A 61 11.65 3.60 -9.51
CA GLY A 61 11.15 4.94 -9.19
C GLY A 61 9.77 5.24 -9.75
N LEU A 62 9.49 6.53 -9.95
CA LEU A 62 8.21 7.05 -10.39
C LEU A 62 8.16 7.12 -11.92
N LYS A 63 7.11 6.53 -12.51
CA LYS A 63 6.78 6.64 -13.94
C LYS A 63 5.38 7.22 -14.12
N LEU A 64 5.22 8.18 -15.01
CA LEU A 64 3.93 8.67 -15.46
C LEU A 64 3.63 8.05 -16.83
N LEU A 65 2.43 7.49 -16.95
CA LEU A 65 1.91 6.95 -18.19
C LEU A 65 0.89 7.97 -18.75
N THR A 66 1.15 8.49 -19.92
CA THR A 66 0.28 9.49 -20.55
C THR A 66 0.03 9.17 -22.02
N THR A 67 -1.06 9.71 -22.57
CA THR A 67 -1.38 9.58 -23.98
C THR A 67 -1.28 10.95 -24.64
N GLN A 68 -0.48 11.03 -25.70
CA GLN A 68 -0.40 12.22 -26.55
C GLN A 68 -0.83 11.86 -27.99
N GLY A 69 -2.02 12.28 -28.36
CA GLY A 69 -2.63 11.88 -29.62
C GLY A 69 -2.90 10.38 -29.66
N THR A 70 -2.25 9.66 -30.57
CA THR A 70 -2.34 8.20 -30.70
C THR A 70 -1.19 7.45 -30.03
N TYR A 71 -0.29 8.15 -29.38
CA TYR A 71 0.90 7.56 -28.77
C TYR A 71 0.74 7.49 -27.25
N GLN A 72 1.07 6.34 -26.69
CA GLN A 72 1.33 6.21 -25.25
C GLN A 72 2.78 6.56 -24.99
N ALA A 73 3.03 7.36 -23.96
CA ALA A 73 4.36 7.79 -23.57
C ALA A 73 4.59 7.52 -22.08
N ASP A 74 5.77 7.00 -21.78
CA ASP A 74 6.27 6.87 -20.43
C ASP A 74 7.14 8.10 -20.11
N VAL A 75 6.73 8.86 -19.12
CA VAL A 75 7.48 10.03 -18.65
C VAL A 75 8.13 9.66 -17.32
N LEU A 76 9.45 9.74 -17.28
CA LEU A 76 10.23 9.62 -16.07
C LEU A 76 10.39 11.03 -15.47
N PRO A 77 9.60 11.41 -14.46
CA PRO A 77 9.77 12.71 -13.83
C PRO A 77 11.17 12.74 -13.18
N ARG A 78 11.93 13.78 -13.48
CA ARG A 78 13.09 14.10 -12.64
C ARG A 78 12.54 14.73 -11.37
N VAL A 79 12.38 13.91 -10.37
CA VAL A 79 12.17 14.41 -9.01
C VAL A 79 13.49 15.10 -8.63
N PHE A 80 13.45 16.38 -8.30
CA PHE A 80 14.60 17.05 -7.70
C PHE A 80 14.99 16.25 -6.46
N PRO A 81 16.29 16.17 -6.15
CA PRO A 81 16.72 15.33 -5.05
C PRO A 81 15.84 15.62 -3.85
N ASP A 82 15.09 14.63 -3.46
CA ASP A 82 14.40 14.62 -2.19
C ASP A 82 15.47 14.95 -1.13
N PRO A 83 15.28 15.97 -0.30
CA PRO A 83 16.20 16.26 0.78
C PRO A 83 16.45 15.07 1.70
N TYR A 84 15.70 14.00 1.50
CA TYR A 84 15.75 12.76 2.26
C TYR A 84 16.40 11.59 1.53
N THR A 85 16.91 11.76 0.31
CA THR A 85 17.58 10.69 -0.47
C THR A 85 18.87 10.16 0.17
N GLU A 86 19.41 10.85 1.16
CA GLU A 86 20.58 10.37 1.93
C GLU A 86 20.18 9.46 3.12
N LEU A 87 18.89 9.27 3.36
CA LEU A 87 18.41 8.45 4.47
C LEU A 87 18.29 6.99 4.03
N SER A 88 18.73 6.09 4.91
CA SER A 88 18.71 4.62 4.73
C SER A 88 17.32 4.05 4.49
N ASP A 89 17.22 2.73 4.28
CA ASP A 89 15.97 1.95 4.11
C ASP A 89 14.89 2.20 5.20
N PHE A 90 15.26 2.81 6.30
CA PHE A 90 14.35 3.19 7.41
C PHE A 90 13.78 4.61 7.29
N THR A 91 13.94 5.27 6.17
CA THR A 91 13.53 6.68 5.96
C THR A 91 12.06 6.92 6.35
N GLY A 92 11.15 6.03 5.97
CA GLY A 92 9.72 6.15 6.31
C GLY A 92 9.47 6.21 7.82
N HIS A 93 10.10 5.33 8.57
CA HIS A 93 9.96 5.30 10.04
C HIS A 93 10.59 6.52 10.71
N ILE A 94 11.70 7.01 10.18
CA ILE A 94 12.33 8.24 10.68
C ILE A 94 11.41 9.43 10.49
N HIS A 95 10.75 9.54 9.33
CA HIS A 95 9.77 10.61 9.06
C HIS A 95 8.59 10.52 10.00
N GLU A 96 8.02 9.32 10.18
CA GLU A 96 6.93 9.09 11.11
C GLU A 96 7.31 9.54 12.53
N MET A 97 8.47 9.11 13.03
CA MET A 97 8.97 9.51 14.34
C MET A 97 9.17 11.03 14.46
N ASN A 98 9.69 11.68 13.43
CA ASN A 98 9.84 13.13 13.41
C ASN A 98 8.49 13.87 13.48
N TYR A 99 7.46 13.38 12.80
CA TYR A 99 6.12 13.94 12.91
C TYR A 99 5.54 13.77 14.31
N ILE A 100 5.68 12.58 14.90
CA ILE A 100 5.25 12.32 16.28
C ILE A 100 5.95 13.26 17.25
N LEU A 101 7.27 13.44 17.13
CA LEU A 101 8.02 14.36 17.98
C LEU A 101 7.57 15.81 17.83
N LYS A 102 7.27 16.28 16.62
CA LYS A 102 6.71 17.63 16.40
C LYS A 102 5.38 17.83 17.13
N VAL A 103 4.50 16.84 17.09
CA VAL A 103 3.23 16.90 17.83
C VAL A 103 3.48 16.93 19.33
N LEU A 104 4.33 16.06 19.85
CA LEU A 104 4.65 16.01 21.29
C LEU A 104 5.31 17.29 21.80
N ASN A 105 6.12 17.94 20.98
CA ASN A 105 6.78 19.22 21.32
C ASN A 105 5.86 20.43 21.13
N GLY A 106 4.63 20.25 20.62
CA GLY A 106 3.72 21.35 20.34
C GLY A 106 4.08 22.18 19.10
N GLU A 107 4.97 21.68 18.25
CA GLU A 107 5.37 22.29 16.98
C GLU A 107 4.37 22.01 15.85
N MET A 108 3.49 21.04 16.07
CA MET A 108 2.44 20.61 15.14
C MET A 108 1.21 20.14 15.92
N THR A 109 0.03 20.43 15.43
CA THR A 109 -1.21 19.90 15.98
C THR A 109 -1.56 18.54 15.40
N MET A 110 -2.46 17.80 16.05
CA MET A 110 -2.96 16.52 15.50
C MET A 110 -3.74 16.69 14.20
N GLU A 111 -4.35 17.87 13.97
CA GLU A 111 -5.06 18.19 12.72
C GLU A 111 -4.11 18.39 11.54
N GLU A 112 -2.89 18.86 11.82
CA GLU A 112 -1.82 19.03 10.83
C GLU A 112 -1.03 17.73 10.58
N TYR A 113 -1.24 16.69 11.40
CA TYR A 113 -0.55 15.41 11.23
C TYR A 113 -0.96 14.77 9.90
N PRO A 114 -0.01 14.31 9.08
CA PRO A 114 -0.28 13.86 7.70
C PRO A 114 -1.26 12.70 7.57
N ILE A 115 -1.35 11.87 8.61
CA ILE A 115 -2.23 10.69 8.61
C ILE A 115 -3.31 10.89 9.66
N GLN A 116 -4.55 10.89 9.24
CA GLN A 116 -5.68 11.09 10.13
C GLN A 116 -6.15 9.76 10.73
N LYS A 117 -6.74 9.82 11.91
CA LYS A 117 -7.25 8.64 12.62
C LYS A 117 -8.20 7.79 11.76
N ASP A 118 -9.08 8.44 11.02
CA ASP A 118 -10.07 7.75 10.18
C ASP A 118 -9.41 6.99 9.03
N GLU A 119 -8.29 7.48 8.48
CA GLU A 119 -7.53 6.79 7.46
C GLU A 119 -6.92 5.50 8.00
N VAL A 120 -6.35 5.54 9.20
CA VAL A 120 -5.83 4.34 9.87
C VAL A 120 -6.94 3.34 10.14
N MET A 121 -8.09 3.82 10.65
CA MET A 121 -9.25 2.97 10.93
C MET A 121 -9.80 2.33 9.65
N ASN A 122 -9.76 3.02 8.52
CA ASN A 122 -10.17 2.46 7.23
C ASN A 122 -9.24 1.33 6.77
N VAL A 123 -7.93 1.47 6.98
CA VAL A 123 -6.97 0.39 6.66
C VAL A 123 -7.25 -0.85 7.51
N VAL A 124 -7.46 -0.69 8.82
CA VAL A 124 -7.81 -1.80 9.71
C VAL A 124 -9.10 -2.49 9.26
N ALA A 125 -10.13 -1.72 8.93
CA ALA A 125 -11.40 -2.27 8.45
C ALA A 125 -11.26 -3.03 7.13
N ILE A 126 -10.41 -2.58 6.23
CA ILE A 126 -10.13 -3.30 4.98
C ILE A 126 -9.49 -4.66 5.30
N ILE A 127 -8.54 -4.71 6.22
CA ILE A 127 -7.91 -5.97 6.65
C ILE A 127 -8.94 -6.92 7.27
N GLU A 128 -9.79 -6.44 8.17
CA GLU A 128 -10.88 -7.23 8.75
C GLU A 128 -11.84 -7.76 7.69
N ALA A 129 -12.20 -6.93 6.71
CA ALA A 129 -13.05 -7.34 5.60
C ALA A 129 -12.43 -8.46 4.77
N PHE A 130 -11.11 -8.45 4.56
CA PHE A 130 -10.43 -9.52 3.86
C PHE A 130 -10.49 -10.85 4.61
N TYR A 131 -10.20 -10.87 5.89
CA TYR A 131 -10.32 -12.09 6.69
C TYR A 131 -11.76 -12.61 6.68
N LYS A 132 -12.74 -11.73 6.88
CA LYS A 132 -14.16 -12.10 6.85
C LYS A 132 -14.60 -12.62 5.48
N SER A 133 -14.14 -11.98 4.40
CA SER A 133 -14.39 -12.43 3.03
C SER A 133 -13.79 -13.80 2.74
N ALA A 134 -12.56 -14.04 3.18
CA ALA A 134 -11.90 -15.33 3.03
C ALA A 134 -12.63 -16.45 3.79
N GLN A 135 -13.08 -16.17 5.02
CA GLN A 135 -13.86 -17.12 5.83
C GLN A 135 -15.23 -17.46 5.21
N LEU A 136 -15.92 -16.45 4.67
CA LEU A 136 -17.26 -16.60 4.11
C LEU A 136 -17.24 -17.06 2.65
N GLY A 137 -16.10 -16.99 1.96
CA GLY A 137 -15.97 -17.31 0.54
C GLY A 137 -16.78 -16.38 -0.38
N ARG A 138 -17.02 -15.15 0.04
CA ARG A 138 -17.78 -14.14 -0.72
C ARG A 138 -17.32 -12.72 -0.41
N GLU A 139 -17.80 -11.78 -1.22
CA GLU A 139 -17.64 -10.35 -0.96
C GLU A 139 -18.28 -9.96 0.38
N VAL A 140 -17.65 -9.03 1.08
CA VAL A 140 -18.11 -8.44 2.34
C VAL A 140 -18.20 -6.93 2.14
N THR A 141 -19.28 -6.33 2.59
CA THR A 141 -19.50 -4.88 2.54
C THR A 141 -19.04 -4.21 3.83
N ALA A 142 -18.76 -2.91 3.77
CA ALA A 142 -18.36 -2.14 4.94
C ALA A 142 -19.42 -2.17 6.08
N GLN A 143 -20.71 -2.28 5.72
CA GLN A 143 -21.80 -2.35 6.69
C GLN A 143 -21.85 -3.68 7.45
N GLU A 144 -21.20 -4.73 6.94
CA GLU A 144 -21.13 -6.03 7.62
C GLU A 144 -19.98 -6.11 8.64
N LEU A 145 -19.15 -5.09 8.73
CA LEU A 145 -18.09 -5.00 9.73
C LEU A 145 -18.68 -4.49 11.05
N ASP A 146 -18.41 -5.20 12.12
CA ASP A 146 -18.83 -4.79 13.46
C ASP A 146 -18.00 -3.56 13.87
N ARG A 147 -18.58 -2.37 13.77
CA ARG A 147 -17.98 -1.09 14.17
C ARG A 147 -18.85 -0.36 15.20
#